data_a11aced1dca938e7508726cc559df8e0
#
_entry.id   a11aced1dca938e7508726cc559df8e0
#
_cell.length_a   1.000
_cell.length_b   1.000
_cell.length_c   1.000
_cell.angle_alpha   90.00
_cell.angle_beta   90.00
_cell.angle_gamma   90.00
#
_symmetry.space_group_name_H-M   'P 1'
#
loop_
_entity.id
_entity.type
_entity.pdbx_description
1 polymer ?
#
loop_
_entity_poly.entity_id
_entity_poly.type
_entity_poly.pdbx_seq_one_letter_code
_entity_poly.pdbx_strand_id
1 'polypeptide(L)'
;RRQRQMCIRDRPNMYASALASNKKYAFACLLPQHETGEYWTEVESGIHEALTTYSDFNITVKLRYYDPYDYRSFAREARSIVEMTPDGVLFAPTAPQYTTPFTDELEKLDIPYIYIDSNIKEAPALSFFGQNSHQSGYFAARMLMLLAGEDAQEIVIFRKINEGIVGSNQQERREIGFREYMR
;
A
#
# COMPACT_ATOMS: atom_id res chain seq x y z
N ARG A 1 -35.37 43.99 -13.18
CA ARG A 1 -34.69 42.82 -13.75
C ARG A 1 -33.89 42.16 -12.61
N ARG A 2 -34.43 41.04 -12.03
CA ARG A 2 -33.68 40.21 -11.07
C ARG A 2 -32.71 39.36 -11.86
N GLN A 3 -31.41 39.59 -11.70
CA GLN A 3 -30.34 38.70 -12.17
C GLN A 3 -30.42 37.41 -11.32
N ARG A 4 -30.78 36.30 -11.96
CA ARG A 4 -30.61 34.96 -11.36
C ARG A 4 -29.09 34.68 -11.33
N GLN A 5 -28.50 34.77 -10.16
CA GLN A 5 -27.21 34.18 -9.89
C GLN A 5 -27.35 32.66 -10.03
N MET A 6 -26.95 32.13 -11.16
CA MET A 6 -26.73 30.71 -11.32
C MET A 6 -25.49 30.35 -10.51
N CYS A 7 -25.67 29.77 -9.32
CA CYS A 7 -24.60 29.10 -8.61
C CYS A 7 -24.20 27.85 -9.39
N ILE A 8 -23.38 28.04 -10.41
CA ILE A 8 -22.63 26.96 -11.01
C ILE A 8 -21.61 26.57 -9.92
N ARG A 9 -21.78 25.40 -9.34
CA ARG A 9 -20.74 24.73 -8.55
C ARG A 9 -19.68 24.29 -9.55
N ASP A 10 -18.88 25.25 -10.02
CA ASP A 10 -17.67 24.95 -10.78
C ASP A 10 -16.75 24.16 -9.87
N ARG A 11 -16.71 22.86 -10.05
CA ARG A 11 -15.58 22.08 -9.55
C ARG A 11 -14.38 22.56 -10.37
N PRO A 12 -13.32 23.08 -9.72
CA PRO A 12 -12.12 23.48 -10.45
C PRO A 12 -11.69 22.30 -11.32
N ASN A 13 -11.52 22.54 -12.61
CA ASN A 13 -10.95 21.54 -13.48
C ASN A 13 -9.51 21.31 -12.99
N MET A 14 -9.25 20.14 -12.42
CA MET A 14 -7.95 19.81 -11.83
C MET A 14 -6.82 19.95 -12.86
N TYR A 15 -7.08 19.66 -14.13
CA TYR A 15 -6.12 19.85 -15.22
C TYR A 15 -5.79 21.34 -15.42
N ALA A 16 -6.79 22.19 -15.48
CA ALA A 16 -6.60 23.64 -15.64
C ALA A 16 -5.88 24.24 -14.41
N SER A 17 -6.18 23.74 -13.22
CA SER A 17 -5.53 24.16 -11.98
C SER A 17 -4.07 23.71 -11.94
N ALA A 18 -3.76 22.48 -12.33
CA ALA A 18 -2.40 21.95 -12.38
C ALA A 18 -1.51 22.71 -13.40
N LEU A 19 -2.05 22.95 -14.60
CA LEU A 19 -1.38 23.74 -15.64
C LEU A 19 -1.13 25.19 -15.22
N ALA A 20 -2.04 25.77 -14.44
CA ALA A 20 -1.90 27.16 -13.97
C ALA A 20 -0.95 27.30 -12.75
N SER A 21 -0.80 26.26 -11.93
CA SER A 21 -0.09 26.36 -10.64
C SER A 21 1.43 26.25 -10.76
N ASN A 22 1.98 25.75 -11.84
CA ASN A 22 3.42 25.46 -12.04
C ASN A 22 4.08 24.73 -10.85
N LYS A 23 3.26 24.12 -9.95
CA LYS A 23 3.70 23.41 -8.75
C LYS A 23 4.22 22.04 -9.16
N LYS A 24 5.40 21.70 -8.67
CA LYS A 24 5.99 20.37 -8.84
C LYS A 24 5.72 19.55 -7.59
N TYR A 25 5.39 18.30 -7.77
CA TYR A 25 5.19 17.34 -6.68
C TYR A 25 6.23 16.23 -6.78
N ALA A 26 6.90 15.97 -5.67
CA ALA A 26 7.89 14.90 -5.55
C ALA A 26 7.41 13.87 -4.53
N PHE A 27 7.03 12.69 -4.99
CA PHE A 27 6.66 11.59 -4.12
C PHE A 27 7.81 10.58 -4.01
N ALA A 28 7.84 9.84 -2.91
CA ALA A 28 8.67 8.67 -2.75
C ALA A 28 7.81 7.41 -2.66
N CYS A 29 8.31 6.30 -3.20
CA CYS A 29 7.68 5.01 -3.06
C CYS A 29 8.70 3.99 -2.55
N LEU A 30 8.34 3.27 -1.47
CA LEU A 30 9.19 2.25 -0.86
C LEU A 30 8.53 0.88 -0.98
N LEU A 31 9.14 0.01 -1.76
CA LEU A 31 8.65 -1.33 -2.08
C LEU A 31 9.66 -2.40 -1.63
N PRO A 32 9.22 -3.64 -1.40
CA PRO A 32 10.15 -4.76 -1.29
C PRO A 32 10.93 -4.96 -2.59
N GLN A 33 12.19 -5.38 -2.48
CA GLN A 33 12.94 -5.90 -3.62
C GLN A 33 12.21 -7.11 -4.20
N HIS A 34 12.17 -7.20 -5.52
CA HIS A 34 11.44 -8.24 -6.25
C HIS A 34 12.10 -8.51 -7.60
N GLU A 35 11.84 -9.70 -8.13
CA GLU A 35 12.24 -10.09 -9.48
C GLU A 35 11.09 -9.89 -10.48
N THR A 36 11.44 -9.82 -11.76
CA THR A 36 10.45 -9.69 -12.83
C THR A 36 9.47 -10.86 -12.83
N GLY A 37 8.18 -10.56 -12.86
CA GLY A 37 7.10 -11.55 -12.82
C GLY A 37 6.57 -11.84 -11.42
N GLU A 38 7.14 -11.27 -10.38
CA GLU A 38 6.57 -11.30 -9.05
C GLU A 38 5.45 -10.26 -8.86
N TYR A 39 4.67 -10.41 -7.79
CA TYR A 39 3.56 -9.51 -7.44
C TYR A 39 3.94 -8.01 -7.49
N TRP A 40 5.12 -7.66 -6.99
CA TRP A 40 5.56 -6.27 -6.92
C TRP A 40 5.90 -5.65 -8.27
N THR A 41 6.18 -6.47 -9.29
CA THR A 41 6.34 -6.01 -10.67
C THR A 41 5.08 -5.33 -11.19
N GLU A 42 3.90 -5.89 -10.89
CA GLU A 42 2.62 -5.31 -11.29
C GLU A 42 2.34 -3.99 -10.56
N VAL A 43 2.69 -3.91 -9.27
CA VAL A 43 2.57 -2.66 -8.48
C VAL A 43 3.46 -1.56 -9.06
N GLU A 44 4.71 -1.87 -9.38
CA GLU A 44 5.65 -0.94 -9.99
C GLU A 44 5.20 -0.50 -11.38
N SER A 45 4.70 -1.43 -12.20
CA SER A 45 4.11 -1.14 -13.50
C SER A 45 2.95 -0.15 -13.40
N GLY A 46 2.08 -0.33 -12.41
CA GLY A 46 0.97 0.60 -12.16
C GLY A 46 1.45 2.01 -11.78
N ILE A 47 2.56 2.13 -11.03
CA ILE A 47 3.17 3.42 -10.72
C ILE A 47 3.69 4.09 -11.99
N HIS A 48 4.38 3.35 -12.87
CA HIS A 48 4.87 3.87 -14.14
C HIS A 48 3.75 4.29 -15.09
N GLU A 49 2.68 3.52 -15.15
CA GLU A 49 1.48 3.88 -15.94
C GLU A 49 0.83 5.16 -15.40
N ALA A 50 0.71 5.29 -14.09
CA ALA A 50 0.19 6.51 -13.46
C ALA A 50 1.07 7.72 -13.78
N LEU A 51 2.40 7.61 -13.70
CA LEU A 51 3.32 8.68 -14.07
C LEU A 51 3.18 9.11 -15.54
N THR A 52 2.95 8.16 -16.42
CA THR A 52 2.71 8.43 -17.85
C THR A 52 1.37 9.14 -18.04
N THR A 53 0.32 8.64 -17.39
CA THR A 53 -1.04 9.19 -17.49
C THR A 53 -1.15 10.60 -16.94
N TYR A 54 -0.42 10.89 -15.86
CA TYR A 54 -0.45 12.18 -15.15
C TYR A 54 0.80 13.03 -15.40
N SER A 55 1.49 12.81 -16.51
CA SER A 55 2.71 13.56 -16.89
C SER A 55 2.55 15.08 -16.87
N ASP A 56 1.35 15.57 -17.23
CA ASP A 56 1.02 17.01 -17.28
C ASP A 56 0.91 17.68 -15.89
N PHE A 57 0.89 16.87 -14.80
CA PHE A 57 0.75 17.39 -13.44
C PHE A 57 2.09 17.73 -12.77
N ASN A 58 3.21 17.63 -13.47
CA ASN A 58 4.55 17.83 -12.90
C ASN A 58 4.82 16.95 -11.67
N ILE A 59 4.38 15.68 -11.72
CA ILE A 59 4.57 14.69 -10.66
C ILE A 59 5.83 13.88 -10.95
N THR A 60 6.65 13.69 -9.93
CA THR A 60 7.77 12.76 -9.96
C THR A 60 7.63 11.76 -8.82
N VAL A 61 8.00 10.51 -9.05
CA VAL A 61 8.05 9.47 -8.02
C VAL A 61 9.44 8.88 -7.98
N LYS A 62 10.05 8.86 -6.80
CA LYS A 62 11.32 8.18 -6.58
C LYS A 62 11.07 6.82 -5.96
N LEU A 63 11.36 5.76 -6.71
CA LEU A 63 11.30 4.38 -6.22
C LEU A 63 12.51 4.07 -5.35
N ARG A 64 12.28 3.40 -4.23
CA ARG A 64 13.25 2.83 -3.31
C ARG A 64 12.84 1.41 -2.99
N TYR A 65 13.82 0.54 -2.78
CA TYR A 65 13.59 -0.87 -2.55
C TYR A 65 14.32 -1.34 -1.30
N TYR A 66 13.61 -2.07 -0.45
CA TYR A 66 14.19 -2.69 0.74
C TYR A 66 14.20 -4.22 0.59
N ASP A 67 15.18 -4.87 1.20
CA ASP A 67 15.22 -6.31 1.31
C ASP A 67 14.13 -6.76 2.31
N PRO A 68 13.13 -7.56 1.90
CA PRO A 68 12.06 -8.00 2.79
C PRO A 68 12.53 -8.95 3.89
N TYR A 69 13.77 -9.45 3.79
CA TYR A 69 14.40 -10.34 4.77
C TYR A 69 15.39 -9.63 5.71
N ASP A 70 15.67 -8.34 5.45
CA ASP A 70 16.55 -7.50 6.27
C ASP A 70 15.84 -6.20 6.68
N TYR A 71 15.35 -6.15 7.92
CA TYR A 71 14.71 -4.95 8.47
C TYR A 71 15.63 -3.73 8.51
N ARG A 72 16.95 -3.91 8.57
CA ARG A 72 17.92 -2.81 8.52
C ARG A 72 17.92 -2.14 7.14
N SER A 73 17.66 -2.93 6.10
CA SER A 73 17.47 -2.41 4.76
C SER A 73 16.25 -1.48 4.70
N PHE A 74 15.11 -1.88 5.28
CA PHE A 74 13.94 -1.01 5.39
C PHE A 74 14.26 0.29 6.12
N ALA A 75 14.87 0.23 7.30
CA ALA A 75 15.21 1.41 8.08
C ALA A 75 16.18 2.36 7.35
N ARG A 76 17.12 1.83 6.58
CA ARG A 76 18.05 2.62 5.78
C ARG A 76 17.34 3.38 4.65
N GLU A 77 16.50 2.68 3.90
CA GLU A 77 15.76 3.30 2.79
C GLU A 77 14.70 4.28 3.29
N ALA A 78 14.02 3.96 4.40
CA ALA A 78 13.10 4.86 5.09
C ALA A 78 13.77 6.18 5.49
N ARG A 79 14.96 6.12 6.10
CA ARG A 79 15.76 7.31 6.44
C ARG A 79 16.10 8.13 5.20
N SER A 80 16.53 7.47 4.13
CA SER A 80 16.83 8.14 2.85
C SER A 80 15.61 8.87 2.28
N ILE A 81 14.39 8.34 2.47
CA ILE A 81 13.15 9.00 2.07
C ILE A 81 12.87 10.24 2.93
N VAL A 82 13.03 10.13 4.25
CA VAL A 82 12.85 11.27 5.17
C VAL A 82 13.81 12.42 4.80
N GLU A 83 15.07 12.11 4.50
CA GLU A 83 16.08 13.10 4.08
C GLU A 83 15.71 13.81 2.76
N MET A 84 14.94 13.16 1.89
CA MET A 84 14.47 13.79 0.63
C MET A 84 13.30 14.75 0.84
N THR A 85 12.64 14.75 1.99
CA THR A 85 11.45 15.57 2.30
C THR A 85 10.43 15.60 1.15
N PRO A 86 9.88 14.45 0.74
CA PRO A 86 8.93 14.40 -0.37
C PRO A 86 7.57 15.02 0.02
N ASP A 87 6.76 15.38 -0.96
CA ASP A 87 5.38 15.87 -0.75
C ASP A 87 4.41 14.76 -0.27
N GLY A 88 4.83 13.51 -0.33
CA GLY A 88 4.09 12.35 0.18
C GLY A 88 4.81 11.05 -0.09
N VAL A 89 4.42 10.00 0.65
CA VAL A 89 5.06 8.68 0.59
C VAL A 89 4.04 7.59 0.37
N LEU A 90 4.33 6.69 -0.58
CA LEU A 90 3.62 5.42 -0.78
C LEU A 90 4.55 4.31 -0.33
N PHE A 91 4.09 3.40 0.53
CA PHE A 91 4.97 2.29 0.88
C PHE A 91 4.26 1.04 1.36
N ALA A 92 4.94 -0.10 1.16
CA ALA A 92 4.54 -1.38 1.71
C ALA A 92 5.15 -1.52 3.11
N PRO A 93 4.33 -1.47 4.19
CA PRO A 93 4.86 -1.57 5.55
C PRO A 93 5.36 -2.98 5.86
N THR A 94 6.36 -3.04 6.72
CA THR A 94 6.84 -4.27 7.36
C THR A 94 6.16 -4.48 8.71
N ALA A 95 6.79 -5.23 9.63
CA ALA A 95 6.28 -5.38 10.98
C ALA A 95 6.22 -4.01 11.72
N PRO A 96 5.25 -3.81 12.63
CA PRO A 96 5.00 -2.53 13.30
C PRO A 96 6.25 -1.92 13.95
N GLN A 97 7.07 -2.74 14.62
CA GLN A 97 8.27 -2.27 15.31
C GLN A 97 9.30 -1.61 14.39
N TYR A 98 9.28 -1.89 13.10
CA TYR A 98 10.19 -1.29 12.11
C TYR A 98 9.52 -0.17 11.31
N THR A 99 8.20 -0.24 11.15
CA THR A 99 7.44 0.76 10.39
C THR A 99 7.10 1.98 11.23
N THR A 100 6.71 1.80 12.50
CA THR A 100 6.29 2.91 13.38
C THR A 100 7.35 4.02 13.49
N PRO A 101 8.65 3.74 13.68
CA PRO A 101 9.65 4.80 13.70
C PRO A 101 9.69 5.63 12.40
N PHE A 102 9.42 5.02 11.26
CA PHE A 102 9.36 5.73 9.99
C PHE A 102 8.12 6.63 9.88
N THR A 103 6.95 6.10 10.25
CA THR A 103 5.72 6.90 10.24
C THR A 103 5.76 8.05 11.24
N ASP A 104 6.36 7.85 12.42
CA ASP A 104 6.57 8.92 13.41
C ASP A 104 7.42 10.08 12.84
N GLU A 105 8.45 9.76 12.05
CA GLU A 105 9.27 10.79 11.40
C GLU A 105 8.51 11.51 10.28
N LEU A 106 7.71 10.79 9.48
CA LEU A 106 6.86 11.40 8.46
C LEU A 106 5.81 12.33 9.10
N GLU A 107 5.19 11.93 10.19
CA GLU A 107 4.21 12.74 10.92
C GLU A 107 4.85 13.99 11.53
N LYS A 108 6.04 13.93 12.11
CA LYS A 108 6.78 15.09 12.62
C LYS A 108 7.09 16.12 11.53
N LEU A 109 7.21 15.68 10.29
CA LEU A 109 7.51 16.53 9.13
C LEU A 109 6.26 16.92 8.34
N ASP A 110 5.05 16.56 8.83
CA ASP A 110 3.78 16.76 8.13
C ASP A 110 3.76 16.14 6.71
N ILE A 111 4.50 15.04 6.49
CA ILE A 111 4.54 14.33 5.21
C ILE A 111 3.42 13.29 5.20
N PRO A 112 2.39 13.42 4.34
CA PRO A 112 1.33 12.45 4.23
C PRO A 112 1.85 11.14 3.63
N TYR A 113 1.29 10.02 4.11
CA TYR A 113 1.66 8.72 3.58
C TYR A 113 0.44 7.82 3.37
N ILE A 114 0.57 6.88 2.45
CA ILE A 114 -0.40 5.83 2.18
C ILE A 114 0.27 4.47 2.17
N TYR A 115 -0.47 3.47 2.61
CA TYR A 115 -0.02 2.09 2.58
C TYR A 115 -0.43 1.39 1.29
N ILE A 116 0.46 0.54 0.79
CA ILE A 116 0.22 -0.38 -0.32
C ILE A 116 0.33 -1.81 0.20
N ASP A 117 -0.56 -2.68 -0.25
CA ASP A 117 -0.62 -4.11 0.03
C ASP A 117 -0.98 -4.46 1.48
N SER A 118 -0.28 -3.99 2.48
CA SER A 118 -0.56 -4.23 3.89
C SER A 118 -0.75 -2.94 4.68
N ASN A 119 -1.40 -3.02 5.84
CA ASN A 119 -1.61 -1.89 6.71
C ASN A 119 -1.20 -2.21 8.16
N ILE A 120 -0.93 -1.18 8.93
CA ILE A 120 -0.61 -1.25 10.36
C ILE A 120 -1.64 -0.43 11.12
N LYS A 121 -2.29 -1.03 12.12
CA LYS A 121 -3.33 -0.36 12.90
C LYS A 121 -2.77 0.72 13.83
N GLU A 122 -1.57 0.49 14.32
CA GLU A 122 -0.87 1.34 15.28
C GLU A 122 -0.39 2.66 14.67
N ALA A 123 -0.28 2.71 13.34
CA ALA A 123 0.14 3.88 12.60
C ALA A 123 -0.84 4.12 11.42
N PRO A 124 -1.95 4.83 11.65
CA PRO A 124 -2.98 5.03 10.63
C PRO A 124 -2.49 5.95 9.51
N ALA A 125 -2.39 5.42 8.31
CA ALA A 125 -2.07 6.19 7.10
C ALA A 125 -3.27 7.00 6.62
N LEU A 126 -3.02 7.98 5.74
CA LEU A 126 -4.08 8.75 5.06
C LEU A 126 -5.03 7.85 4.27
N SER A 127 -4.50 6.78 3.68
CA SER A 127 -5.27 5.77 2.95
C SER A 127 -4.49 4.45 2.87
N PHE A 128 -5.22 3.40 2.49
CA PHE A 128 -4.67 2.07 2.25
C PHE A 128 -5.21 1.50 0.94
N PHE A 129 -4.30 1.01 0.10
CA PHE A 129 -4.61 0.30 -1.13
C PHE A 129 -4.10 -1.13 -1.04
N GLY A 130 -5.01 -2.06 -0.92
CA GLY A 130 -4.67 -3.47 -0.78
C GLY A 130 -5.89 -4.38 -0.75
N GLN A 131 -5.64 -5.67 -0.68
CA GLN A 131 -6.68 -6.68 -0.68
C GLN A 131 -7.31 -6.80 0.72
N ASN A 132 -8.62 -7.08 0.77
CA ASN A 132 -9.25 -7.55 2.00
C ASN A 132 -8.81 -8.98 2.31
N SER A 133 -7.74 -9.09 3.08
CA SER A 133 -7.11 -10.39 3.39
C SER A 133 -8.02 -11.34 4.17
N HIS A 134 -8.87 -10.83 5.06
CA HIS A 134 -9.85 -11.65 5.77
C HIS A 134 -10.85 -12.29 4.80
N GLN A 135 -11.46 -11.47 3.95
CA GLN A 135 -12.42 -11.95 2.95
C GLN A 135 -11.77 -12.88 1.91
N SER A 136 -10.52 -12.62 1.54
CA SER A 136 -9.73 -13.50 0.69
C SER A 136 -9.54 -14.89 1.32
N GLY A 137 -9.23 -14.95 2.61
CA GLY A 137 -9.12 -16.21 3.35
C GLY A 137 -10.44 -16.97 3.44
N TYR A 138 -11.52 -16.26 3.76
CA TYR A 138 -12.88 -16.81 3.79
C TYR A 138 -13.28 -17.42 2.43
N PHE A 139 -13.01 -16.69 1.36
CA PHE A 139 -13.27 -17.15 -0.01
C PHE A 139 -12.42 -18.37 -0.38
N ALA A 140 -11.12 -18.37 0.00
CA ALA A 140 -10.23 -19.50 -0.23
C ALA A 140 -10.74 -20.79 0.45
N ALA A 141 -11.23 -20.70 1.69
CA ALA A 141 -11.86 -21.83 2.37
C ALA A 141 -13.09 -22.33 1.64
N ARG A 142 -13.96 -21.43 1.19
CA ARG A 142 -15.15 -21.78 0.41
C ARG A 142 -14.79 -22.51 -0.88
N MET A 143 -13.81 -22.00 -1.63
CA MET A 143 -13.35 -22.64 -2.87
C MET A 143 -12.74 -24.00 -2.62
N LEU A 144 -11.95 -24.14 -1.55
CA LEU A 144 -11.36 -25.41 -1.17
C LEU A 144 -12.43 -26.46 -0.86
N MET A 145 -13.46 -26.10 -0.10
CA MET A 145 -14.55 -27.02 0.23
C MET A 145 -15.36 -27.44 -0.99
N LEU A 146 -15.55 -26.56 -1.96
CA LEU A 146 -16.20 -26.90 -3.23
C LEU A 146 -15.38 -27.89 -4.07
N LEU A 147 -14.04 -27.84 -3.96
CA LEU A 147 -13.13 -28.69 -4.72
C LEU A 147 -12.82 -30.02 -4.02
N ALA A 148 -12.71 -29.99 -2.69
CA ALA A 148 -12.30 -31.16 -1.90
C ALA A 148 -13.41 -32.21 -1.72
N GLY A 149 -14.68 -31.80 -1.90
CA GLY A 149 -15.84 -32.71 -1.70
C GLY A 149 -16.06 -33.06 -0.23
N GLU A 150 -17.00 -34.02 0.01
CA GLU A 150 -17.43 -34.41 1.35
C GLU A 150 -16.43 -35.32 2.08
N ASP A 151 -15.46 -35.89 1.37
CA ASP A 151 -14.49 -36.86 1.91
C ASP A 151 -13.21 -36.21 2.49
N ALA A 152 -13.08 -34.88 2.44
CA ALA A 152 -11.92 -34.18 2.96
C ALA A 152 -11.89 -34.21 4.50
N GLN A 153 -10.92 -34.93 5.07
CA GLN A 153 -10.79 -35.11 6.54
C GLN A 153 -9.75 -34.20 7.18
N GLU A 154 -8.82 -33.67 6.40
CA GLU A 154 -7.73 -32.86 6.91
C GLU A 154 -7.38 -31.71 5.96
N ILE A 155 -7.12 -30.53 6.53
CA ILE A 155 -6.65 -29.35 5.80
C ILE A 155 -5.38 -28.84 6.44
N VAL A 156 -4.33 -28.67 5.63
CA VAL A 156 -3.04 -28.15 6.07
C VAL A 156 -2.88 -26.71 5.62
N ILE A 157 -2.62 -25.81 6.56
CA ILE A 157 -2.35 -24.40 6.29
C ILE A 157 -0.86 -24.12 6.46
N PHE A 158 -0.19 -23.72 5.38
CA PHE A 158 1.21 -23.32 5.43
C PHE A 158 1.33 -21.84 5.81
N ARG A 159 2.24 -21.55 6.73
CA ARG A 159 2.62 -20.18 7.11
C ARG A 159 4.05 -19.89 6.73
N LYS A 160 4.29 -18.73 6.15
CA LYS A 160 5.64 -18.20 5.97
C LYS A 160 6.04 -17.48 7.26
N ILE A 161 7.11 -17.95 7.90
CA ILE A 161 7.68 -17.34 9.11
C ILE A 161 9.07 -16.83 8.73
N ASN A 162 9.37 -15.59 9.06
CA ASN A 162 10.68 -14.99 8.87
C ASN A 162 11.26 -14.64 10.24
N GLU A 163 12.42 -15.21 10.60
CA GLU A 163 13.12 -15.00 11.87
C GLU A 163 12.24 -15.11 13.14
N GLY A 164 11.29 -16.06 13.13
CA GLY A 164 10.36 -16.25 14.25
C GLY A 164 9.19 -15.24 14.30
N ILE A 165 9.14 -14.29 13.39
CA ILE A 165 8.03 -13.35 13.24
C ILE A 165 7.05 -13.92 12.22
N VAL A 166 5.79 -14.07 12.64
CA VAL A 166 4.70 -14.42 11.72
C VAL A 166 4.66 -13.32 10.66
N GLY A 167 4.67 -13.73 9.39
CA GLY A 167 4.67 -12.83 8.26
C GLY A 167 3.59 -11.74 8.34
N SER A 168 3.41 -10.95 7.31
CA SER A 168 2.54 -9.77 7.33
C SER A 168 1.18 -10.02 8.02
N ASN A 169 0.62 -8.97 8.63
CA ASN A 169 -0.76 -8.93 9.17
C ASN A 169 -1.80 -9.52 8.17
N GLN A 170 -1.53 -9.49 6.89
CA GLN A 170 -2.35 -10.11 5.85
C GLN A 170 -2.42 -11.63 5.95
N GLN A 171 -1.29 -12.30 6.22
CA GLN A 171 -1.26 -13.76 6.37
C GLN A 171 -2.11 -14.21 7.56
N GLU A 172 -2.00 -13.52 8.69
CA GLU A 172 -2.82 -13.78 9.86
C GLU A 172 -4.31 -13.54 9.58
N ARG A 173 -4.66 -12.44 8.95
CA ARG A 173 -6.05 -12.12 8.60
C ARG A 173 -6.65 -13.10 7.60
N ARG A 174 -5.87 -13.57 6.61
CA ARG A 174 -6.32 -14.65 5.71
C ARG A 174 -6.63 -15.92 6.46
N GLU A 175 -5.77 -16.31 7.39
CA GLU A 175 -6.02 -17.50 8.20
C GLU A 175 -7.25 -17.35 9.09
N ILE A 176 -7.45 -16.19 9.73
CA ILE A 176 -8.67 -15.94 10.51
C ILE A 176 -9.90 -16.09 9.64
N GLY A 177 -9.96 -15.46 8.48
CA GLY A 177 -11.08 -15.59 7.54
C GLY A 177 -11.30 -17.01 7.05
N PHE A 178 -10.22 -17.74 6.77
CA PHE A 178 -10.28 -19.13 6.38
C PHE A 178 -10.90 -20.01 7.48
N ARG A 179 -10.43 -19.88 8.71
CA ARG A 179 -10.94 -20.63 9.86
C ARG A 179 -12.37 -20.25 10.23
N GLU A 180 -12.78 -19.03 9.99
CA GLU A 180 -14.16 -18.58 10.23
C GLU A 180 -15.15 -19.28 9.30
N TYR A 181 -14.82 -19.49 8.03
CA TYR A 181 -15.64 -20.25 7.09
C TYR A 181 -15.79 -21.72 7.49
N MET A 182 -14.74 -22.30 8.11
CA MET A 182 -14.67 -23.71 8.47
C MET A 182 -15.38 -24.06 9.80
N ARG A 183 -15.89 -23.06 10.53
CA ARG A 183 -16.66 -23.26 11.78
C ARG A 183 -18.14 -23.48 11.52
#